data_6deaf77fb5757861359a2adb1f2e2a8b
#
_entry.id   6deaf77fb5757861359a2adb1f2e2a8b
#
_cell.length_a   1.000
_cell.length_b   1.000
_cell.length_c   1.000
_cell.angle_alpha   90.00
_cell.angle_beta   90.00
_cell.angle_gamma   90.00
#
_symmetry.space_group_name_H-M   'P 1'
#
loop_
_entity.id
_entity.type
_entity.pdbx_description
1 polymer ?
#
loop_
_entity_poly.entity_id
_entity_poly.type
_entity_poly.pdbx_seq_one_letter_code
_entity_poly.pdbx_strand_id
1 'polypeptide(L)'
;MRLPGSEKVIVGYDLGNKYAQISCYVTGSEEEIRTLSSVAGSSVYTIPLALSKRQGVNQWFYGSEAIRYAGEEEGILVENLLKLARDGEPVQIDGAPIDPVALLTLFLKRSLGLLSQVTNTERIGALMITCEELDHRMLEVLTAATEGLHLKTDQICFQSHVESFYYYNLYQPEELWRYKTILCEYGDASIRTYCMECNRHTTPVVAYMEEREFPFPVPESDEKMQEIAKKLCENQMISSVYLIGEAFSRDWMKESLRYLCKGRRVFQGNNLFSKGACYGMMERLTPGETGKNHVFLGKDKLKSNIGMKVLRRGEVSYQALLDAGINWYEAKNTMEFYLLEGRAVEILITSLTGKGNRIARIVPEELQEGIIRLRISVEMRDDTHLKVELEDLGFGTFRAATHHIWKEEIEL
;
A
#
# COMPACT_ATOMS: atom_id res chain seq x y z
N MET A 1 -25.31 -5.42 -25.11
CA MET A 1 -26.07 -4.29 -24.56
C MET A 1 -25.98 -4.41 -23.02
N ARG A 2 -25.08 -3.66 -22.38
CA ARG A 2 -24.94 -3.67 -20.91
C ARG A 2 -26.05 -2.83 -20.32
N LEU A 3 -26.72 -3.30 -19.27
CA LEU A 3 -27.77 -2.56 -18.58
C LEU A 3 -27.15 -1.30 -17.94
N PRO A 4 -27.75 -0.10 -18.12
CA PRO A 4 -27.33 1.11 -17.42
C PRO A 4 -27.54 0.89 -15.92
N GLY A 5 -26.46 0.85 -15.14
CA GLY A 5 -26.52 0.71 -13.68
C GLY A 5 -25.52 -0.28 -13.07
N SER A 6 -24.74 -1.04 -13.87
CA SER A 6 -23.77 -2.02 -13.37
C SER A 6 -22.32 -1.52 -13.29
N GLU A 7 -22.05 -0.28 -13.68
CA GLU A 7 -20.72 0.29 -13.64
C GLU A 7 -20.29 0.56 -12.20
N LYS A 8 -19.29 -0.17 -11.76
CA LYS A 8 -18.63 0.05 -10.46
C LYS A 8 -17.46 1.00 -10.64
N VAL A 9 -17.04 1.64 -9.56
CA VAL A 9 -15.90 2.55 -9.54
C VAL A 9 -14.81 1.96 -8.68
N ILE A 10 -13.60 1.96 -9.19
CA ILE A 10 -12.37 1.68 -8.45
C ILE A 10 -11.80 3.02 -8.00
N VAL A 11 -11.53 3.15 -6.71
CA VAL A 11 -11.04 4.38 -6.09
C VAL A 11 -9.63 4.16 -5.58
N GLY A 12 -8.70 5.03 -5.98
CA GLY A 12 -7.38 5.19 -5.39
C GLY A 12 -7.38 6.45 -4.52
N TYR A 13 -7.18 6.26 -3.23
CA TYR A 13 -7.20 7.32 -2.23
C TYR A 13 -5.78 7.49 -1.66
N ASP A 14 -5.14 8.62 -1.94
CA ASP A 14 -3.89 9.01 -1.34
C ASP A 14 -4.17 9.77 -0.04
N LEU A 15 -3.68 9.21 1.07
CA LEU A 15 -3.85 9.75 2.42
C LEU A 15 -2.47 10.13 2.98
N GLY A 16 -2.05 11.36 2.73
CA GLY A 16 -0.84 11.93 3.28
C GLY A 16 -1.05 12.57 4.68
N ASN A 17 0.03 13.11 5.25
CA ASN A 17 -0.04 13.76 6.56
C ASN A 17 -0.74 15.12 6.53
N LYS A 18 -0.62 15.86 5.43
CA LYS A 18 -1.17 17.23 5.27
C LYS A 18 -2.33 17.29 4.28
N TYR A 19 -2.33 16.43 3.27
CA TYR A 19 -3.26 16.45 2.16
C TYR A 19 -3.71 15.06 1.79
N ALA A 20 -4.91 14.96 1.25
CA ALA A 20 -5.40 13.77 0.57
C ALA A 20 -5.67 14.06 -0.90
N GLN A 21 -5.69 13.01 -1.73
CA GLN A 21 -6.09 13.07 -3.14
C GLN A 21 -6.89 11.83 -3.53
N ILE A 22 -7.80 11.99 -4.48
CA ILE A 22 -8.68 10.91 -4.92
C ILE A 22 -8.60 10.77 -6.43
N SER A 23 -8.24 9.58 -6.90
CA SER A 23 -8.36 9.19 -8.29
C SER A 23 -9.38 8.07 -8.43
N CYS A 24 -10.05 7.98 -9.57
CA CYS A 24 -11.03 6.94 -9.81
C CYS A 24 -11.03 6.46 -11.26
N TYR A 25 -11.44 5.21 -11.42
CA TYR A 25 -11.67 4.55 -12.70
C TYR A 25 -13.05 3.93 -12.73
N VAL A 26 -13.82 4.22 -13.76
CA VAL A 26 -15.14 3.60 -13.98
C VAL A 26 -14.96 2.30 -14.75
N THR A 27 -15.34 1.17 -14.16
CA THR A 27 -15.11 -0.14 -14.78
C THR A 27 -15.84 -0.30 -16.10
N GLY A 28 -15.10 -0.70 -17.13
CA GLY A 28 -15.64 -0.88 -18.49
C GLY A 28 -15.79 0.41 -19.29
N SER A 29 -15.31 1.54 -18.78
CA SER A 29 -15.10 2.78 -19.52
C SER A 29 -13.82 2.70 -20.36
N GLU A 30 -13.79 3.41 -21.48
CA GLU A 30 -12.57 3.66 -22.26
C GLU A 30 -11.79 4.88 -21.73
N GLU A 31 -12.32 5.54 -20.69
CA GLU A 31 -11.70 6.71 -20.10
C GLU A 31 -10.51 6.29 -19.20
N GLU A 32 -9.48 7.13 -19.19
CA GLU A 32 -8.35 6.99 -18.30
C GLU A 32 -8.73 7.28 -16.84
N ILE A 33 -7.86 6.88 -15.89
CA ILE A 33 -8.01 7.23 -14.47
C ILE A 33 -8.10 8.75 -14.32
N ARG A 34 -9.17 9.21 -13.69
CA ARG A 34 -9.45 10.62 -13.42
C ARG A 34 -9.13 10.96 -11.97
N THR A 35 -8.36 12.02 -11.76
CA THR A 35 -8.19 12.62 -10.42
C THR A 35 -9.26 13.67 -10.17
N LEU A 36 -9.89 13.61 -9.00
CA LEU A 36 -11.00 14.49 -8.65
C LEU A 36 -10.48 15.84 -8.14
N SER A 37 -11.07 16.92 -8.63
CA SER A 37 -10.76 18.25 -8.13
C SER A 37 -11.46 18.53 -6.79
N SER A 38 -10.72 19.08 -5.83
CA SER A 38 -11.29 19.52 -4.55
C SER A 38 -12.14 20.80 -4.68
N VAL A 39 -11.91 21.55 -5.76
CA VAL A 39 -12.66 22.78 -6.09
C VAL A 39 -13.29 22.62 -7.47
N ALA A 40 -14.60 22.72 -7.53
CA ALA A 40 -15.34 22.53 -8.77
C ALA A 40 -14.83 23.43 -9.91
N GLY A 41 -14.55 22.83 -11.08
CA GLY A 41 -14.08 23.53 -12.27
C GLY A 41 -12.61 23.99 -12.22
N SER A 42 -11.81 23.55 -11.24
CA SER A 42 -10.40 23.85 -11.11
C SER A 42 -9.50 22.62 -11.30
N SER A 43 -8.18 22.85 -11.35
CA SER A 43 -7.16 21.79 -11.35
C SER A 43 -6.52 21.61 -9.97
N VAL A 44 -7.25 21.95 -8.89
CA VAL A 44 -6.79 21.75 -7.51
C VAL A 44 -7.22 20.36 -7.05
N TYR A 45 -6.27 19.44 -6.96
CA TYR A 45 -6.54 18.04 -6.61
C TYR A 45 -6.25 17.70 -5.15
N THR A 46 -5.49 18.56 -4.45
CA THR A 46 -5.17 18.40 -3.04
C THR A 46 -6.34 18.77 -2.15
N ILE A 47 -6.63 17.96 -1.16
CA ILE A 47 -7.64 18.17 -0.13
C ILE A 47 -6.91 18.30 1.19
N PRO A 48 -6.84 19.50 1.82
CA PRO A 48 -6.21 19.64 3.13
C PRO A 48 -6.80 18.67 4.15
N LEU A 49 -5.95 17.99 4.92
CA LEU A 49 -6.36 17.00 5.93
C LEU A 49 -6.84 17.71 7.19
N ALA A 50 -7.91 18.46 7.06
CA ALA A 50 -8.48 19.32 8.10
C ALA A 50 -10.00 19.14 8.21
N LEU A 51 -10.48 19.22 9.44
CA LEU A 51 -11.89 19.34 9.79
C LEU A 51 -12.11 20.61 10.61
N SER A 52 -13.27 21.23 10.49
CA SER A 52 -13.69 22.30 11.38
C SER A 52 -15.10 22.04 11.85
N LYS A 53 -15.34 22.20 13.16
CA LYS A 53 -16.66 22.09 13.77
C LYS A 53 -17.18 23.46 14.15
N ARG A 54 -18.42 23.77 13.78
CA ARG A 54 -19.10 24.96 14.27
C ARG A 54 -19.35 24.80 15.77
N GLN A 55 -18.97 25.83 16.56
CA GLN A 55 -19.14 25.81 18.00
C GLN A 55 -20.62 25.68 18.41
N GLY A 56 -20.91 24.79 19.34
CA GLY A 56 -22.26 24.57 19.88
C GLY A 56 -23.22 23.86 18.91
N VAL A 57 -22.80 23.53 17.68
CA VAL A 57 -23.64 22.86 16.66
C VAL A 57 -22.93 21.66 16.06
N ASN A 58 -23.66 20.60 15.76
CA ASN A 58 -23.08 19.42 15.09
C ASN A 58 -22.98 19.62 13.56
N GLN A 59 -22.31 20.70 13.16
CA GLN A 59 -22.02 21.01 11.77
C GLN A 59 -20.51 20.95 11.52
N TRP A 60 -20.08 20.18 10.52
CA TRP A 60 -18.69 19.95 10.19
C TRP A 60 -18.37 20.37 8.77
N PHE A 61 -17.21 20.97 8.60
CA PHE A 61 -16.59 21.31 7.32
C PHE A 61 -15.30 20.48 7.15
N TYR A 62 -14.81 20.30 5.92
CA TYR A 62 -13.60 19.56 5.63
C TYR A 62 -12.74 20.25 4.56
N GLY A 63 -11.46 19.91 4.51
CA GLY A 63 -10.53 20.42 3.50
C GLY A 63 -10.33 21.94 3.59
N SER A 64 -10.24 22.60 2.44
CA SER A 64 -10.05 24.06 2.37
C SER A 64 -11.20 24.85 2.97
N GLU A 65 -12.42 24.30 2.93
CA GLU A 65 -13.58 24.92 3.56
C GLU A 65 -13.44 24.94 5.09
N ALA A 66 -12.91 23.87 5.68
CA ALA A 66 -12.66 23.80 7.13
C ALA A 66 -11.67 24.88 7.58
N ILE A 67 -10.57 25.04 6.83
CA ILE A 67 -9.53 26.05 7.13
C ILE A 67 -10.12 27.45 7.01
N ARG A 68 -10.85 27.75 5.93
CA ARG A 68 -11.49 29.03 5.71
C ARG A 68 -12.48 29.35 6.82
N TYR A 69 -13.38 28.42 7.14
CA TYR A 69 -14.40 28.61 8.16
C TYR A 69 -13.79 28.87 9.56
N ALA A 70 -12.75 28.13 9.93
CA ALA A 70 -12.06 28.35 11.19
C ALA A 70 -11.35 29.70 11.27
N GLY A 71 -10.92 30.28 10.13
CA GLY A 71 -10.29 31.60 10.07
C GLY A 71 -11.25 32.77 10.04
N GLU A 72 -12.46 32.60 9.50
CA GLU A 72 -13.46 33.65 9.33
C GLU A 72 -14.51 33.69 10.47
N GLU A 73 -14.77 32.54 11.11
CA GLU A 73 -15.78 32.36 12.15
C GLU A 73 -15.16 31.61 13.35
N GLU A 74 -15.89 31.54 14.47
CA GLU A 74 -15.49 30.81 15.67
C GLU A 74 -15.64 29.29 15.49
N GLY A 75 -14.91 28.72 14.51
CA GLY A 75 -14.84 27.29 14.24
C GLY A 75 -13.69 26.63 14.98
N ILE A 76 -13.90 25.42 15.50
CA ILE A 76 -12.85 24.61 16.10
C ILE A 76 -12.16 23.82 14.99
N LEU A 77 -10.93 24.21 14.65
CA LEU A 77 -10.11 23.54 13.63
C LEU A 77 -9.41 22.34 14.22
N VAL A 78 -9.43 21.22 13.48
CA VAL A 78 -8.67 20.00 13.78
C VAL A 78 -7.87 19.62 12.53
N GLU A 79 -6.57 19.66 12.67
CA GLU A 79 -5.59 19.29 11.64
C GLU A 79 -4.81 18.02 12.05
N ASN A 80 -3.93 17.54 11.18
CA ASN A 80 -3.10 16.36 11.44
C ASN A 80 -3.91 15.09 11.80
N LEU A 81 -5.07 14.91 11.18
CA LEU A 81 -6.02 13.85 11.51
C LEU A 81 -5.41 12.45 11.50
N LEU A 82 -4.50 12.17 10.55
CA LEU A 82 -3.83 10.87 10.47
C LEU A 82 -2.91 10.64 11.67
N LYS A 83 -2.14 11.66 12.06
CA LYS A 83 -1.27 11.59 13.24
C LYS A 83 -2.10 11.43 14.52
N LEU A 84 -3.16 12.22 14.69
CA LEU A 84 -4.06 12.11 15.84
C LEU A 84 -4.67 10.72 15.96
N ALA A 85 -5.13 10.14 14.84
CA ALA A 85 -5.68 8.79 14.81
C ALA A 85 -4.63 7.74 15.17
N ARG A 86 -3.38 7.92 14.73
CA ARG A 86 -2.26 7.03 15.07
C ARG A 86 -1.87 7.13 16.55
N ASP A 87 -1.84 8.35 17.11
CA ASP A 87 -1.53 8.59 18.52
C ASP A 87 -2.64 8.04 19.44
N GLY A 88 -3.90 8.08 19.00
CA GLY A 88 -5.03 7.46 19.67
C GLY A 88 -5.59 8.27 20.86
N GLU A 89 -5.03 9.45 21.17
CA GLU A 89 -5.49 10.29 22.26
C GLU A 89 -6.76 11.06 21.89
N PRO A 90 -7.82 11.04 22.71
CA PRO A 90 -9.06 11.74 22.42
C PRO A 90 -8.84 13.24 22.22
N VAL A 91 -9.43 13.79 21.18
CA VAL A 91 -9.37 15.23 20.85
C VAL A 91 -10.52 15.95 21.56
N GLN A 92 -10.19 17.00 22.32
CA GLN A 92 -11.21 17.82 23.01
C GLN A 92 -11.86 18.81 22.05
N ILE A 93 -13.16 18.65 21.79
CA ILE A 93 -13.93 19.52 20.89
C ILE A 93 -15.26 19.88 21.58
N ASP A 94 -15.54 21.17 21.75
CA ASP A 94 -16.70 21.68 22.50
C ASP A 94 -16.83 21.09 23.91
N GLY A 95 -15.69 20.84 24.58
CA GLY A 95 -15.67 20.26 25.92
C GLY A 95 -15.96 18.77 25.99
N ALA A 96 -16.11 18.10 24.86
CA ALA A 96 -16.30 16.64 24.76
C ALA A 96 -15.07 15.95 24.16
N PRO A 97 -14.63 14.80 24.69
CA PRO A 97 -13.60 14.00 24.07
C PRO A 97 -14.16 13.26 22.86
N ILE A 98 -13.50 13.41 21.71
CA ILE A 98 -13.86 12.73 20.46
C ILE A 98 -12.74 11.78 20.06
N ASP A 99 -13.10 10.58 19.64
CA ASP A 99 -12.17 9.58 19.10
C ASP A 99 -11.54 10.11 17.79
N PRO A 100 -10.20 10.19 17.71
CA PRO A 100 -9.52 10.66 16.51
C PRO A 100 -9.72 9.76 15.29
N VAL A 101 -9.96 8.44 15.48
CA VAL A 101 -10.30 7.54 14.36
C VAL A 101 -11.68 7.90 13.79
N ALA A 102 -12.64 8.30 14.63
CA ALA A 102 -13.95 8.78 14.17
C ALA A 102 -13.81 10.10 13.38
N LEU A 103 -12.90 11.00 13.77
CA LEU A 103 -12.60 12.22 13.01
C LEU A 103 -12.00 11.90 11.65
N LEU A 104 -11.03 10.97 11.59
CA LEU A 104 -10.47 10.51 10.32
C LEU A 104 -11.54 9.87 9.43
N THR A 105 -12.40 9.02 10.00
CA THR A 105 -13.56 8.43 9.30
C THR A 105 -14.49 9.48 8.72
N LEU A 106 -14.79 10.52 9.49
CA LEU A 106 -15.61 11.64 9.04
C LEU A 106 -14.98 12.37 7.85
N PHE A 107 -13.67 12.62 7.91
CA PHE A 107 -12.91 13.23 6.82
C PHE A 107 -12.94 12.35 5.55
N LEU A 108 -12.64 11.06 5.67
CA LEU A 108 -12.71 10.11 4.56
C LEU A 108 -14.10 10.07 3.93
N LYS A 109 -15.15 10.00 4.76
CA LYS A 109 -16.53 9.99 4.29
C LYS A 109 -16.90 11.26 3.53
N ARG A 110 -16.49 12.43 4.04
CA ARG A 110 -16.78 13.71 3.41
C ARG A 110 -16.03 13.90 2.10
N SER A 111 -14.74 13.58 2.08
CA SER A 111 -13.89 13.71 0.89
C SER A 111 -14.28 12.71 -0.21
N LEU A 112 -14.68 11.48 0.11
CA LEU A 112 -15.25 10.52 -0.85
C LEU A 112 -16.53 11.04 -1.51
N GLY A 113 -17.23 12.00 -0.90
CA GLY A 113 -18.35 12.71 -1.52
C GLY A 113 -17.99 13.43 -2.84
N LEU A 114 -16.69 13.73 -3.08
CA LEU A 114 -16.21 14.28 -4.36
C LEU A 114 -16.46 13.32 -5.54
N LEU A 115 -16.64 12.03 -5.29
CA LEU A 115 -17.04 11.07 -6.32
C LEU A 115 -18.35 11.45 -7.01
N SER A 116 -19.19 12.29 -6.40
CA SER A 116 -20.40 12.85 -7.03
C SER A 116 -20.11 13.59 -8.34
N GLN A 117 -18.86 14.01 -8.60
CA GLN A 117 -18.44 14.60 -9.87
C GLN A 117 -18.44 13.57 -11.03
N VAL A 118 -18.38 12.28 -10.73
CA VAL A 118 -18.30 11.18 -11.70
C VAL A 118 -19.49 10.23 -11.54
N THR A 119 -19.80 9.87 -10.28
CA THR A 119 -20.82 8.88 -9.96
C THR A 119 -21.27 8.99 -8.49
N ASN A 120 -22.16 8.10 -8.07
CA ASN A 120 -22.57 8.00 -6.66
C ASN A 120 -21.56 7.16 -5.86
N THR A 121 -21.28 7.53 -4.60
CA THR A 121 -20.44 6.79 -3.66
C THR A 121 -20.94 5.35 -3.40
N GLU A 122 -22.25 5.09 -3.56
CA GLU A 122 -22.80 3.73 -3.49
C GLU A 122 -22.29 2.78 -4.58
N ARG A 123 -21.67 3.31 -5.64
CA ARG A 123 -21.08 2.54 -6.74
C ARG A 123 -19.61 2.22 -6.52
N ILE A 124 -19.02 2.58 -5.39
CA ILE A 124 -17.66 2.15 -5.05
C ILE A 124 -17.65 0.62 -5.03
N GLY A 125 -16.95 0.04 -5.99
CA GLY A 125 -16.75 -1.40 -6.10
C GLY A 125 -15.48 -1.88 -5.42
N ALA A 126 -14.49 -0.97 -5.33
CA ALA A 126 -13.22 -1.24 -4.67
C ALA A 126 -12.55 0.07 -4.25
N LEU A 127 -11.83 0.04 -3.13
CA LEU A 127 -11.10 1.17 -2.58
C LEU A 127 -9.68 0.73 -2.21
N MET A 128 -8.68 1.42 -2.75
CA MET A 128 -7.29 1.31 -2.33
C MET A 128 -6.87 2.60 -1.63
N ILE A 129 -6.52 2.52 -0.35
CA ILE A 129 -5.92 3.65 0.37
C ILE A 129 -4.40 3.48 0.34
N THR A 130 -3.70 4.52 -0.09
CA THR A 130 -2.24 4.57 -0.07
C THR A 130 -1.77 5.63 0.91
N CYS A 131 -0.72 5.33 1.66
CA CYS A 131 -0.08 6.23 2.60
C CYS A 131 1.44 6.01 2.62
N GLU A 132 2.16 6.87 3.33
CA GLU A 132 3.62 6.86 3.35
C GLU A 132 4.16 5.55 3.95
N GLU A 133 3.65 5.15 5.12
CA GLU A 133 4.08 3.96 5.86
C GLU A 133 2.88 3.13 6.32
N LEU A 134 3.04 1.81 6.30
CA LEU A 134 2.06 0.83 6.74
C LEU A 134 2.66 -0.07 7.83
N ASP A 135 2.71 0.42 9.05
CA ASP A 135 2.99 -0.41 10.23
C ASP A 135 1.69 -0.97 10.85
N HIS A 136 1.80 -1.84 11.83
CA HIS A 136 0.64 -2.43 12.51
C HIS A 136 -0.35 -1.38 12.99
N ARG A 137 0.14 -0.31 13.62
CA ARG A 137 -0.71 0.74 14.16
C ARG A 137 -1.47 1.48 13.07
N MET A 138 -0.80 1.79 11.95
CA MET A 138 -1.45 2.43 10.81
C MET A 138 -2.52 1.52 10.19
N LEU A 139 -2.23 0.22 10.07
CA LEU A 139 -3.20 -0.75 9.56
C LEU A 139 -4.44 -0.88 10.46
N GLU A 140 -4.28 -0.89 11.79
CA GLU A 140 -5.38 -0.85 12.74
C GLU A 140 -6.24 0.41 12.55
N VAL A 141 -5.61 1.57 12.46
CA VAL A 141 -6.29 2.87 12.25
C VAL A 141 -7.06 2.90 10.95
N LEU A 142 -6.42 2.49 9.84
CA LEU A 142 -7.06 2.48 8.52
C LEU A 142 -8.20 1.47 8.45
N THR A 143 -8.03 0.30 9.04
CA THR A 143 -9.07 -0.72 9.12
C THR A 143 -10.28 -0.20 9.88
N ALA A 144 -10.09 0.33 11.09
CA ALA A 144 -11.17 0.90 11.90
C ALA A 144 -11.86 2.09 11.21
N ALA A 145 -11.06 2.97 10.57
CA ALA A 145 -11.62 4.11 9.85
C ALA A 145 -12.45 3.69 8.63
N THR A 146 -12.00 2.68 7.87
CA THR A 146 -12.73 2.18 6.70
C THR A 146 -13.96 1.36 7.06
N GLU A 147 -13.94 0.59 8.13
CA GLU A 147 -15.14 -0.07 8.67
C GLU A 147 -16.22 0.96 9.02
N GLY A 148 -15.84 2.10 9.60
CA GLY A 148 -16.75 3.21 9.92
C GLY A 148 -17.36 3.91 8.70
N LEU A 149 -16.81 3.71 7.49
CA LEU A 149 -17.41 4.24 6.26
C LEU A 149 -18.68 3.50 5.83
N HIS A 150 -18.87 2.25 6.25
CA HIS A 150 -19.99 1.38 5.86
C HIS A 150 -20.20 1.30 4.35
N LEU A 151 -19.11 1.13 3.59
CA LEU A 151 -19.18 0.96 2.14
C LEU A 151 -19.87 -0.37 1.77
N LYS A 152 -20.53 -0.40 0.61
CA LYS A 152 -21.22 -1.59 0.08
C LYS A 152 -20.23 -2.57 -0.62
N THR A 153 -18.96 -2.54 -0.27
CA THR A 153 -17.93 -3.42 -0.81
C THR A 153 -17.01 -3.90 0.30
N ASP A 154 -16.54 -5.13 0.17
CA ASP A 154 -15.49 -5.75 0.97
C ASP A 154 -14.09 -5.60 0.33
N GLN A 155 -14.03 -5.06 -0.89
CA GLN A 155 -12.78 -4.84 -1.64
C GLN A 155 -12.12 -3.53 -1.18
N ILE A 156 -11.64 -3.52 0.07
CA ILE A 156 -10.90 -2.40 0.66
C ILE A 156 -9.49 -2.91 0.97
N CYS A 157 -8.48 -2.23 0.40
CA CYS A 157 -7.10 -2.63 0.51
C CYS A 157 -6.23 -1.42 0.84
N PHE A 158 -5.03 -1.71 1.35
CA PHE A 158 -4.03 -0.71 1.69
C PHE A 158 -2.73 -0.99 0.93
N GLN A 159 -1.99 0.05 0.58
CA GLN A 159 -0.64 -0.06 0.01
C GLN A 159 0.19 1.16 0.37
N SER A 160 1.53 1.04 0.31
CA SER A 160 2.42 2.17 0.55
C SER A 160 2.53 3.10 -0.67
N HIS A 161 2.99 4.35 -0.46
CA HIS A 161 3.33 5.27 -1.55
C HIS A 161 4.34 4.66 -2.52
N VAL A 162 5.29 3.90 -1.98
CA VAL A 162 6.32 3.20 -2.77
C VAL A 162 5.68 2.16 -3.70
N GLU A 163 4.73 1.40 -3.22
CA GLU A 163 3.96 0.44 -4.03
C GLU A 163 3.08 1.16 -5.06
N SER A 164 2.49 2.30 -4.69
CA SER A 164 1.72 3.13 -5.62
C SER A 164 2.60 3.68 -6.76
N PHE A 165 3.83 4.07 -6.47
CA PHE A 165 4.79 4.49 -7.48
C PHE A 165 5.15 3.34 -8.43
N TYR A 166 5.34 2.13 -7.91
CA TYR A 166 5.54 0.93 -8.75
C TYR A 166 4.37 0.71 -9.71
N TYR A 167 3.13 0.65 -9.21
CA TYR A 167 1.97 0.44 -10.06
C TYR A 167 1.73 1.59 -11.04
N TYR A 168 2.00 2.83 -10.64
CA TYR A 168 1.94 3.95 -11.56
C TYR A 168 2.87 3.74 -12.76
N ASN A 169 4.13 3.35 -12.54
CA ASN A 169 5.09 3.08 -13.62
C ASN A 169 4.67 1.91 -14.50
N LEU A 170 4.17 0.83 -13.93
CA LEU A 170 3.75 -0.37 -14.65
C LEU A 170 2.69 -0.08 -15.74
N TYR A 171 1.87 0.94 -15.51
CA TYR A 171 0.83 1.41 -16.43
C TYR A 171 1.29 2.54 -17.37
N GLN A 172 2.53 2.98 -17.26
CA GLN A 172 3.12 3.90 -18.22
C GLN A 172 3.70 3.13 -19.43
N PRO A 173 3.91 3.79 -20.59
CA PRO A 173 4.67 3.20 -21.68
C PRO A 173 6.01 2.65 -21.23
N GLU A 174 6.37 1.43 -21.68
CA GLU A 174 7.58 0.72 -21.20
C GLU A 174 8.86 1.57 -21.34
N GLU A 175 8.94 2.43 -22.32
CA GLU A 175 10.07 3.34 -22.55
C GLU A 175 10.35 4.25 -21.37
N LEU A 176 9.33 4.58 -20.55
CA LEU A 176 9.45 5.45 -19.37
C LEU A 176 10.01 4.73 -18.15
N TRP A 177 10.03 3.40 -18.14
CA TRP A 177 10.54 2.59 -17.03
C TRP A 177 11.40 1.39 -17.47
N ARG A 178 11.89 1.44 -18.72
CA ARG A 178 12.81 0.41 -19.24
C ARG A 178 14.09 0.30 -18.43
N TYR A 179 14.63 1.44 -18.05
CA TYR A 179 15.74 1.58 -17.12
C TYR A 179 15.24 2.08 -15.77
N LYS A 180 16.12 2.56 -14.90
CA LYS A 180 15.70 3.12 -13.62
C LYS A 180 14.73 4.29 -13.78
N THR A 181 13.79 4.37 -12.87
CA THR A 181 12.93 5.55 -12.70
C THR A 181 13.14 6.15 -11.33
N ILE A 182 13.11 7.46 -11.25
CA ILE A 182 13.34 8.18 -10.00
C ILE A 182 12.10 9.03 -9.69
N LEU A 183 11.63 8.93 -8.46
CA LEU A 183 10.68 9.86 -7.88
C LEU A 183 11.42 10.72 -6.85
N CYS A 184 11.30 12.03 -6.95
CA CYS A 184 11.75 13.00 -5.95
C CYS A 184 10.53 13.61 -5.30
N GLU A 185 10.38 13.40 -4.01
CA GLU A 185 9.31 13.96 -3.19
C GLU A 185 9.88 15.07 -2.30
N TYR A 186 9.33 16.27 -2.46
CA TYR A 186 9.75 17.40 -1.62
C TYR A 186 9.01 17.37 -0.28
N GLY A 187 9.75 17.21 0.81
CA GLY A 187 9.27 17.29 2.18
C GLY A 187 9.50 18.70 2.81
N ASP A 188 9.31 18.79 4.12
CA ASP A 188 9.45 20.09 4.83
C ASP A 188 10.88 20.63 4.86
N ALA A 189 11.88 19.77 4.99
CA ALA A 189 13.31 20.13 5.03
C ALA A 189 14.18 19.05 4.37
N SER A 190 13.60 18.23 3.51
CA SER A 190 14.31 17.15 2.82
C SER A 190 13.70 16.87 1.45
N ILE A 191 14.48 16.19 0.60
CA ILE A 191 13.99 15.55 -0.61
C ILE A 191 14.15 14.04 -0.39
N ARG A 192 13.03 13.33 -0.34
CA ARG A 192 13.00 11.87 -0.36
C ARG A 192 13.00 11.39 -1.80
N THR A 193 13.79 10.38 -2.07
CA THR A 193 13.91 9.84 -3.43
C THR A 193 13.65 8.33 -3.43
N TYR A 194 12.90 7.90 -4.43
CA TYR A 194 12.58 6.49 -4.66
C TYR A 194 13.11 6.12 -6.04
N CYS A 195 14.05 5.18 -6.08
CA CYS A 195 14.65 4.72 -7.32
C CYS A 195 14.18 3.29 -7.61
N MET A 196 13.34 3.14 -8.63
CA MET A 196 12.83 1.84 -9.08
C MET A 196 13.77 1.25 -10.13
N GLU A 197 14.10 -0.03 -9.97
CA GLU A 197 14.87 -0.83 -10.92
C GLU A 197 14.23 -2.20 -11.10
N CYS A 198 14.19 -2.69 -12.35
CA CYS A 198 13.66 -4.01 -12.68
C CYS A 198 14.77 -4.98 -13.08
N ASN A 199 14.89 -6.10 -12.36
CA ASN A 199 15.75 -7.20 -12.76
C ASN A 199 15.06 -8.06 -13.82
N ARG A 200 15.43 -7.85 -15.08
CA ARG A 200 14.85 -8.56 -16.24
C ARG A 200 15.48 -9.92 -16.51
N HIS A 201 16.42 -10.37 -15.67
CA HIS A 201 17.06 -11.70 -15.78
C HIS A 201 16.29 -12.77 -14.98
N THR A 202 15.23 -12.39 -14.28
CA THR A 202 14.38 -13.32 -13.51
C THR A 202 13.01 -13.49 -14.17
N THR A 203 12.36 -14.61 -13.88
CA THR A 203 10.97 -14.89 -14.29
C THR A 203 10.19 -15.32 -13.05
N PRO A 204 9.26 -14.51 -12.57
CA PRO A 204 8.89 -13.18 -13.05
C PRO A 204 10.00 -12.14 -12.92
N VAL A 205 9.87 -11.02 -13.64
CA VAL A 205 10.74 -9.85 -13.50
C VAL A 205 10.55 -9.25 -12.10
N VAL A 206 11.64 -9.04 -11.38
CA VAL A 206 11.58 -8.50 -10.02
C VAL A 206 11.89 -7.01 -10.05
N ALA A 207 10.95 -6.20 -9.55
CA ALA A 207 11.14 -4.76 -9.34
C ALA A 207 11.58 -4.48 -7.90
N TYR A 208 12.63 -3.69 -7.77
CA TYR A 208 13.17 -3.23 -6.49
C TYR A 208 13.00 -1.74 -6.35
N MET A 209 12.97 -1.26 -5.12
CA MET A 209 12.94 0.15 -4.80
C MET A 209 14.05 0.49 -3.82
N GLU A 210 14.88 1.46 -4.18
CA GLU A 210 15.86 2.05 -3.29
C GLU A 210 15.35 3.40 -2.82
N GLU A 211 15.32 3.61 -1.50
CA GLU A 211 14.90 4.85 -0.89
C GLU A 211 16.13 5.58 -0.34
N ARG A 212 16.19 6.90 -0.57
CA ARG A 212 17.20 7.78 0.01
C ARG A 212 16.56 9.10 0.39
N GLU A 213 17.04 9.69 1.48
CA GLU A 213 16.62 11.00 1.91
C GLU A 213 17.81 11.95 1.91
N PHE A 214 17.61 13.14 1.38
CA PHE A 214 18.62 14.20 1.29
C PHE A 214 18.13 15.43 2.06
N PRO A 215 18.89 15.93 3.05
CA PRO A 215 18.59 17.21 3.67
C PRO A 215 18.54 18.32 2.61
N PHE A 216 17.48 19.11 2.65
CA PHE A 216 17.27 20.17 1.66
C PHE A 216 16.95 21.50 2.36
N PRO A 217 17.60 22.61 1.95
CA PRO A 217 17.45 23.89 2.63
C PRO A 217 16.12 24.57 2.33
N VAL A 218 15.70 25.41 3.27
CA VAL A 218 14.62 26.38 3.08
C VAL A 218 15.24 27.78 3.25
N PRO A 219 15.13 28.70 2.26
CA PRO A 219 14.47 28.52 0.95
C PRO A 219 15.19 27.53 0.03
N GLU A 220 14.49 27.11 -1.01
CA GLU A 220 14.94 26.12 -2.00
C GLU A 220 16.23 26.58 -2.72
N SER A 221 17.14 25.62 -2.98
CA SER A 221 18.41 25.88 -3.66
C SER A 221 18.55 25.02 -4.91
N ASP A 222 18.65 25.66 -6.07
CA ASP A 222 18.90 25.01 -7.36
C ASP A 222 20.26 24.28 -7.39
N GLU A 223 21.30 24.87 -6.77
CA GLU A 223 22.62 24.24 -6.65
C GLU A 223 22.54 22.94 -5.85
N LYS A 224 21.84 22.96 -4.72
CA LYS A 224 21.67 21.76 -3.88
C LYS A 224 20.88 20.67 -4.61
N MET A 225 19.83 21.06 -5.33
CA MET A 225 19.07 20.12 -6.17
C MET A 225 19.94 19.55 -7.29
N GLN A 226 20.82 20.36 -7.89
CA GLN A 226 21.74 19.87 -8.90
C GLN A 226 22.74 18.85 -8.34
N GLU A 227 23.25 19.06 -7.11
CA GLU A 227 24.11 18.08 -6.44
C GLU A 227 23.37 16.75 -6.22
N ILE A 228 22.12 16.81 -5.76
CA ILE A 228 21.28 15.61 -5.57
C ILE A 228 21.05 14.93 -6.91
N ALA A 229 20.65 15.68 -7.93
CA ALA A 229 20.42 15.16 -9.27
C ALA A 229 21.67 14.47 -9.87
N LYS A 230 22.86 15.03 -9.64
CA LYS A 230 24.13 14.40 -10.04
C LYS A 230 24.34 13.08 -9.32
N LYS A 231 24.18 13.04 -7.99
CA LYS A 231 24.32 11.81 -7.18
C LYS A 231 23.37 10.71 -7.61
N LEU A 232 22.14 11.06 -8.00
CA LEU A 232 21.13 10.10 -8.42
C LEU A 232 21.35 9.59 -9.85
N CYS A 233 21.87 10.45 -10.74
CA CYS A 233 21.90 10.18 -12.18
C CYS A 233 23.28 9.80 -12.72
N GLU A 234 24.37 10.05 -11.96
CA GLU A 234 25.72 9.83 -12.44
C GLU A 234 25.98 8.34 -12.66
N ASN A 235 26.50 8.00 -13.85
CA ASN A 235 26.76 6.62 -14.27
C ASN A 235 25.56 5.67 -14.20
N GLN A 236 24.33 6.22 -14.26
CA GLN A 236 23.08 5.45 -14.25
C GLN A 236 22.30 5.67 -15.54
N MET A 237 21.70 4.58 -16.05
CA MET A 237 20.71 4.66 -17.12
C MET A 237 19.33 4.92 -16.50
N ILE A 238 18.77 6.10 -16.74
CA ILE A 238 17.50 6.53 -16.17
C ILE A 238 16.55 6.89 -17.31
N SER A 239 15.37 6.29 -17.29
CA SER A 239 14.31 6.55 -18.27
C SER A 239 13.53 7.81 -17.92
N SER A 240 13.08 7.94 -16.69
CA SER A 240 12.23 9.04 -16.25
C SER A 240 12.53 9.50 -14.83
N VAL A 241 12.20 10.76 -14.56
CA VAL A 241 12.25 11.40 -13.25
C VAL A 241 10.90 12.06 -12.99
N TYR A 242 10.33 11.79 -11.83
CA TYR A 242 9.09 12.39 -11.37
C TYR A 242 9.38 13.33 -10.20
N LEU A 243 8.82 14.52 -10.24
CA LEU A 243 8.96 15.55 -9.21
C LEU A 243 7.60 15.81 -8.59
N ILE A 244 7.43 15.51 -7.30
CA ILE A 244 6.18 15.71 -6.57
C ILE A 244 6.40 16.58 -5.33
N GLY A 245 5.37 17.33 -4.95
CA GLY A 245 5.40 18.30 -3.86
C GLY A 245 5.26 19.73 -4.35
N GLU A 246 4.66 20.60 -3.52
CA GLU A 246 4.31 21.97 -3.90
C GLU A 246 5.51 22.82 -4.28
N ALA A 247 6.67 22.59 -3.65
CA ALA A 247 7.85 23.37 -3.94
C ALA A 247 8.34 23.19 -5.38
N PHE A 248 8.21 22.02 -5.96
CA PHE A 248 8.56 21.79 -7.37
C PHE A 248 7.65 22.52 -8.35
N SER A 249 6.50 23.02 -7.92
CA SER A 249 5.60 23.85 -8.76
C SER A 249 6.07 25.28 -8.92
N ARG A 250 7.08 25.72 -8.13
CA ARG A 250 7.65 27.07 -8.17
C ARG A 250 8.83 27.16 -9.13
N ASP A 251 9.09 28.36 -9.65
CA ASP A 251 10.17 28.61 -10.63
C ASP A 251 11.52 28.90 -9.94
N TRP A 252 12.09 27.87 -9.28
CA TRP A 252 13.43 27.97 -8.66
C TRP A 252 14.44 27.01 -9.29
N MET A 253 13.99 25.92 -9.93
CA MET A 253 14.82 24.93 -10.60
C MET A 253 15.20 25.39 -12.02
N LYS A 254 16.46 25.69 -12.27
CA LYS A 254 16.98 26.08 -13.59
C LYS A 254 18.04 25.12 -14.09
N GLU A 255 19.20 25.12 -13.45
CA GLU A 255 20.32 24.26 -13.84
C GLU A 255 20.10 22.80 -13.45
N SER A 256 19.47 22.56 -12.30
CA SER A 256 19.07 21.21 -11.87
C SER A 256 18.07 20.59 -12.84
N LEU A 257 17.03 21.33 -13.27
CA LEU A 257 16.06 20.87 -14.24
C LEU A 257 16.69 20.61 -15.61
N ARG A 258 17.56 21.51 -16.07
CA ARG A 258 18.32 21.33 -17.32
C ARG A 258 19.19 20.07 -17.26
N TYR A 259 19.80 19.77 -16.11
CA TYR A 259 20.58 18.55 -15.90
C TYR A 259 19.69 17.30 -15.90
N LEU A 260 18.57 17.33 -15.19
CA LEU A 260 17.62 16.20 -15.15
C LEU A 260 17.03 15.87 -16.52
N CYS A 261 16.77 16.87 -17.37
CA CYS A 261 16.23 16.69 -18.71
C CYS A 261 17.22 16.13 -19.74
N LYS A 262 18.52 15.99 -19.41
CA LYS A 262 19.52 15.45 -20.35
C LYS A 262 19.32 13.95 -20.58
N GLY A 263 18.68 13.60 -21.72
CA GLY A 263 18.45 12.22 -22.14
C GLY A 263 17.43 11.45 -21.32
N ARG A 264 16.59 12.14 -20.54
CA ARG A 264 15.55 11.58 -19.68
C ARG A 264 14.25 12.33 -19.84
N ARG A 265 13.14 11.68 -19.51
CA ARG A 265 11.84 12.34 -19.39
C ARG A 265 11.66 12.83 -17.95
N VAL A 266 11.30 14.10 -17.77
CA VAL A 266 11.02 14.69 -16.46
C VAL A 266 9.55 15.08 -16.43
N PHE A 267 8.87 14.61 -15.38
CA PHE A 267 7.47 14.88 -15.13
C PHE A 267 7.31 15.60 -13.80
N GLN A 268 6.40 16.55 -13.79
CA GLN A 268 6.01 17.27 -12.58
C GLN A 268 4.50 17.06 -12.37
N GLY A 269 4.10 16.69 -11.17
CA GLY A 269 2.69 16.49 -10.87
C GLY A 269 2.50 15.88 -9.49
N ASN A 270 1.33 16.05 -8.93
CA ASN A 270 1.06 15.70 -7.53
C ASN A 270 0.05 14.56 -7.34
N ASN A 271 -0.47 13.94 -8.40
CA ASN A 271 -1.52 12.92 -8.30
C ASN A 271 -1.03 11.48 -8.59
N LEU A 272 0.27 11.27 -8.55
CA LEU A 272 0.92 10.02 -8.88
C LEU A 272 0.49 8.90 -7.93
N PHE A 273 0.45 9.15 -6.62
CA PHE A 273 0.14 8.13 -5.62
C PHE A 273 -1.34 7.71 -5.69
N SER A 274 -2.27 8.65 -5.81
CA SER A 274 -3.70 8.31 -5.94
C SER A 274 -4.00 7.53 -7.22
N LYS A 275 -3.35 7.88 -8.34
CA LYS A 275 -3.43 7.09 -9.59
C LYS A 275 -2.79 5.73 -9.45
N GLY A 276 -1.61 5.65 -8.84
CA GLY A 276 -0.92 4.39 -8.56
C GLY A 276 -1.71 3.45 -7.67
N ALA A 277 -2.41 4.00 -6.66
CA ALA A 277 -3.34 3.24 -5.83
C ALA A 277 -4.51 2.67 -6.66
N CYS A 278 -5.07 3.48 -7.56
CA CYS A 278 -6.12 3.01 -8.45
C CYS A 278 -5.62 1.88 -9.38
N TYR A 279 -4.43 2.02 -9.99
CA TYR A 279 -3.81 0.97 -10.79
C TYR A 279 -3.51 -0.29 -9.99
N GLY A 280 -2.99 -0.16 -8.75
CA GLY A 280 -2.75 -1.28 -7.86
C GLY A 280 -4.02 -2.09 -7.57
N MET A 281 -5.14 -1.39 -7.36
CA MET A 281 -6.44 -2.06 -7.17
C MET A 281 -6.94 -2.73 -8.45
N MET A 282 -6.73 -2.12 -9.61
CA MET A 282 -7.06 -2.74 -10.90
C MET A 282 -6.28 -4.04 -11.11
N GLU A 283 -4.98 -4.06 -10.83
CA GLU A 283 -4.15 -5.27 -10.91
C GLU A 283 -4.61 -6.36 -9.94
N ARG A 284 -5.02 -6.01 -8.72
CA ARG A 284 -5.57 -6.98 -7.77
C ARG A 284 -6.86 -7.63 -8.26
N LEU A 285 -7.76 -6.83 -8.82
CA LEU A 285 -9.05 -7.33 -9.28
C LEU A 285 -8.95 -8.09 -10.60
N THR A 286 -8.09 -7.64 -11.50
CA THR A 286 -7.93 -8.21 -12.84
C THR A 286 -6.49 -8.05 -13.30
N PRO A 287 -5.58 -8.96 -12.89
CA PRO A 287 -4.17 -8.89 -13.25
C PRO A 287 -3.97 -8.84 -14.76
N GLY A 288 -3.27 -7.81 -15.23
CA GLY A 288 -2.86 -7.66 -16.62
C GLY A 288 -1.68 -8.57 -16.99
N GLU A 289 -1.34 -8.65 -18.27
CA GLU A 289 -0.18 -9.41 -18.76
C GLU A 289 1.12 -8.91 -18.12
N THR A 290 1.29 -7.59 -18.04
CA THR A 290 2.49 -6.98 -17.45
C THR A 290 2.56 -7.27 -15.95
N GLY A 291 1.44 -7.13 -15.22
CA GLY A 291 1.39 -7.41 -13.78
C GLY A 291 1.70 -8.86 -13.45
N LYS A 292 1.19 -9.82 -14.23
CA LYS A 292 1.50 -11.26 -14.05
C LYS A 292 2.98 -11.59 -14.22
N ASN A 293 3.68 -10.83 -15.04
CA ASN A 293 5.09 -11.06 -15.36
C ASN A 293 6.06 -10.26 -14.47
N HIS A 294 5.56 -9.42 -13.57
CA HIS A 294 6.36 -8.60 -12.67
C HIS A 294 5.98 -8.81 -11.22
N VAL A 295 6.97 -8.83 -10.34
CA VAL A 295 6.79 -8.89 -8.87
C VAL A 295 7.53 -7.73 -8.24
N PHE A 296 6.83 -6.97 -7.42
CA PHE A 296 7.42 -5.91 -6.62
C PHE A 296 7.88 -6.43 -5.26
N LEU A 297 9.13 -6.16 -4.89
CA LEU A 297 9.73 -6.54 -3.61
C LEU A 297 10.13 -5.29 -2.79
N GLY A 298 9.13 -4.48 -2.42
CA GLY A 298 9.30 -3.37 -1.49
C GLY A 298 9.45 -3.82 -0.03
N LYS A 299 9.54 -2.86 0.90
CA LYS A 299 9.66 -3.13 2.35
C LYS A 299 8.48 -3.95 2.87
N ASP A 300 7.27 -3.60 2.45
CA ASP A 300 6.03 -4.23 2.92
C ASP A 300 5.76 -5.61 2.29
N LYS A 301 6.65 -6.08 1.42
CA LYS A 301 6.47 -7.31 0.66
C LYS A 301 7.25 -8.49 1.25
N LEU A 302 6.59 -9.65 1.27
CA LEU A 302 7.26 -10.91 1.55
C LEU A 302 8.30 -11.21 0.45
N LYS A 303 9.55 -11.42 0.84
CA LYS A 303 10.70 -11.59 -0.07
C LYS A 303 11.02 -13.05 -0.40
N SER A 304 10.26 -13.97 0.20
CA SER A 304 10.46 -15.40 0.04
C SER A 304 9.14 -16.12 -0.23
N ASN A 305 9.17 -17.12 -1.09
CA ASN A 305 8.09 -18.10 -1.17
C ASN A 305 8.21 -19.06 0.01
N ILE A 306 7.10 -19.33 0.68
CA ILE A 306 7.00 -20.24 1.81
C ILE A 306 6.08 -21.38 1.42
N GLY A 307 6.52 -22.61 1.60
CA GLY A 307 5.72 -23.76 1.23
C GLY A 307 6.24 -25.06 1.86
N MET A 308 5.71 -26.16 1.44
CA MET A 308 6.09 -27.48 1.92
C MET A 308 6.07 -28.51 0.78
N LYS A 309 6.86 -29.58 0.94
CA LYS A 309 6.76 -30.75 0.07
C LYS A 309 5.59 -31.61 0.53
N VAL A 310 4.71 -31.95 -0.38
CA VAL A 310 3.54 -32.79 -0.13
C VAL A 310 3.51 -33.96 -1.11
N LEU A 311 3.02 -35.09 -0.64
CA LEU A 311 2.77 -36.26 -1.51
C LEU A 311 1.35 -36.16 -2.05
N ARG A 312 1.19 -36.00 -3.36
CA ARG A 312 -0.09 -36.02 -4.04
C ARG A 312 -0.13 -37.15 -5.06
N ARG A 313 -1.08 -38.07 -4.89
CA ARG A 313 -1.25 -39.23 -5.79
C ARG A 313 0.03 -40.06 -5.99
N GLY A 314 0.88 -40.12 -4.96
CA GLY A 314 2.15 -40.87 -5.02
C GLY A 314 3.34 -40.04 -5.55
N GLU A 315 3.14 -38.79 -5.97
CA GLU A 315 4.21 -37.93 -6.46
C GLU A 315 4.50 -36.77 -5.49
N VAL A 316 5.77 -36.48 -5.30
CA VAL A 316 6.19 -35.33 -4.48
C VAL A 316 5.99 -34.04 -5.26
N SER A 317 5.21 -33.12 -4.69
CA SER A 317 4.94 -31.82 -5.27
C SER A 317 5.18 -30.69 -4.25
N TYR A 318 5.42 -29.48 -4.73
CA TYR A 318 5.47 -28.29 -3.90
C TYR A 318 4.06 -27.75 -3.63
N GLN A 319 3.75 -27.49 -2.37
CA GLN A 319 2.55 -26.79 -1.94
C GLN A 319 2.93 -25.43 -1.40
N ALA A 320 2.53 -24.36 -2.10
CA ALA A 320 2.70 -23.01 -1.60
C ALA A 320 1.80 -22.78 -0.37
N LEU A 321 2.35 -22.16 0.65
CA LEU A 321 1.65 -21.62 1.80
C LEU A 321 1.50 -20.11 1.64
N LEU A 322 2.60 -19.39 1.37
CA LEU A 322 2.61 -17.95 1.09
C LEU A 322 3.52 -17.69 -0.10
N ASP A 323 3.10 -16.79 -0.97
CA ASP A 323 3.87 -16.39 -2.15
C ASP A 323 4.63 -15.09 -1.89
N ALA A 324 5.86 -14.99 -2.40
CA ALA A 324 6.61 -13.75 -2.40
C ALA A 324 5.88 -12.66 -3.19
N GLY A 325 6.06 -11.40 -2.77
CA GLY A 325 5.41 -10.24 -3.40
C GLY A 325 4.05 -9.86 -2.80
N ILE A 326 3.45 -10.70 -1.94
CA ILE A 326 2.28 -10.28 -1.15
C ILE A 326 2.71 -9.37 0.01
N ASN A 327 1.81 -8.52 0.45
CA ASN A 327 2.05 -7.68 1.62
C ASN A 327 2.10 -8.53 2.89
N TRP A 328 3.07 -8.28 3.78
CA TRP A 328 3.21 -9.08 5.00
C TRP A 328 1.93 -9.10 5.83
N TYR A 329 1.21 -8.00 5.92
CA TYR A 329 -0.04 -7.88 6.69
C TYR A 329 -1.25 -8.60 6.05
N GLU A 330 -1.12 -9.06 4.81
CA GLU A 330 -2.11 -9.90 4.11
C GLU A 330 -1.67 -11.36 4.02
N ALA A 331 -0.39 -11.62 4.33
CA ALA A 331 0.25 -12.91 4.19
C ALA A 331 -0.19 -13.89 5.28
N LYS A 332 -1.31 -14.54 5.07
CA LYS A 332 -1.84 -15.60 5.93
C LYS A 332 -2.48 -16.71 5.12
N ASN A 333 -2.35 -17.94 5.60
CA ASN A 333 -2.98 -19.10 4.98
C ASN A 333 -3.22 -20.20 6.02
N THR A 334 -4.20 -21.04 5.77
CA THR A 334 -4.50 -22.21 6.60
C THR A 334 -4.79 -23.38 5.68
N MET A 335 -4.18 -24.53 5.95
CA MET A 335 -4.44 -25.77 5.24
C MET A 335 -4.37 -26.99 6.15
N GLU A 336 -4.96 -28.08 5.70
CA GLU A 336 -4.92 -29.37 6.39
C GLU A 336 -4.14 -30.37 5.55
N PHE A 337 -3.37 -31.21 6.22
CA PHE A 337 -2.58 -32.27 5.59
C PHE A 337 -2.43 -33.47 6.52
N TYR A 338 -2.00 -34.59 5.97
CA TYR A 338 -1.65 -35.78 6.75
C TYR A 338 -0.15 -35.90 6.87
N LEU A 339 0.35 -35.97 8.09
CA LEU A 339 1.71 -36.40 8.38
C LEU A 339 1.70 -37.94 8.40
N LEU A 340 2.39 -38.56 7.43
CA LEU A 340 2.35 -40.01 7.24
C LEU A 340 3.40 -40.72 8.07
N GLU A 341 4.58 -40.12 8.20
CA GLU A 341 5.75 -40.66 8.88
C GLU A 341 6.51 -39.58 9.62
N GLY A 342 7.16 -39.95 10.72
CA GLY A 342 8.00 -39.06 11.50
C GLY A 342 7.21 -38.12 12.41
N ARG A 343 7.92 -37.09 12.94
CA ARG A 343 7.38 -36.10 13.90
C ARG A 343 7.67 -34.66 13.48
N ALA A 344 8.20 -34.46 12.28
CA ALA A 344 8.63 -33.14 11.84
C ALA A 344 7.82 -32.63 10.65
N VAL A 345 7.48 -31.35 10.69
CA VAL A 345 6.93 -30.60 9.57
C VAL A 345 8.02 -29.73 9.01
N GLU A 346 8.33 -29.86 7.73
CA GLU A 346 9.37 -29.11 7.04
C GLU A 346 8.76 -28.00 6.19
N ILE A 347 9.17 -26.76 6.48
CA ILE A 347 8.78 -25.56 5.75
C ILE A 347 9.94 -25.12 4.88
N LEU A 348 9.71 -25.08 3.58
CA LEU A 348 10.70 -24.59 2.60
C LEU A 348 10.54 -23.08 2.45
N ILE A 349 11.65 -22.37 2.58
CA ILE A 349 11.74 -20.93 2.41
C ILE A 349 12.67 -20.68 1.22
N THR A 350 12.09 -20.14 0.14
CA THR A 350 12.80 -19.89 -1.12
C THR A 350 12.88 -18.40 -1.38
N SER A 351 14.05 -17.81 -1.17
CA SER A 351 14.26 -16.36 -1.32
C SER A 351 14.33 -15.94 -2.79
N LEU A 352 13.60 -14.89 -3.15
CA LEU A 352 13.71 -14.21 -4.46
C LEU A 352 14.84 -13.17 -4.49
N THR A 353 15.45 -12.85 -3.35
CA THR A 353 16.55 -11.87 -3.26
C THR A 353 17.94 -12.49 -3.34
N GLY A 354 18.03 -13.80 -3.62
CA GLY A 354 19.30 -14.51 -3.77
C GLY A 354 19.99 -14.91 -2.46
N LYS A 355 19.36 -14.76 -1.30
CA LYS A 355 19.89 -15.16 0.02
C LYS A 355 19.96 -16.68 0.23
N GLY A 356 19.60 -17.47 -0.80
CA GLY A 356 19.58 -18.93 -0.74
C GLY A 356 18.25 -19.49 -0.24
N ASN A 357 18.13 -20.83 -0.38
CA ASN A 357 16.97 -21.57 0.09
C ASN A 357 17.31 -22.23 1.42
N ARG A 358 16.34 -22.29 2.33
CA ARG A 358 16.49 -22.99 3.60
C ARG A 358 15.25 -23.81 3.94
N ILE A 359 15.41 -24.75 4.84
CA ILE A 359 14.32 -25.57 5.39
C ILE A 359 14.25 -25.29 6.88
N ALA A 360 13.11 -24.82 7.35
CA ALA A 360 12.79 -24.75 8.77
C ALA A 360 12.07 -26.05 9.15
N ARG A 361 12.53 -26.68 10.23
CA ARG A 361 12.01 -27.96 10.70
C ARG A 361 11.34 -27.77 12.05
N ILE A 362 10.04 -27.97 12.08
CA ILE A 362 9.21 -27.92 13.31
C ILE A 362 9.02 -29.34 13.81
N VAL A 363 9.42 -29.59 15.04
CA VAL A 363 9.23 -30.88 15.72
C VAL A 363 8.30 -30.67 16.90
N PRO A 364 6.98 -30.86 16.73
CA PRO A 364 6.01 -30.68 17.81
C PRO A 364 6.34 -31.59 19.00
N GLU A 365 6.45 -31.02 20.18
CA GLU A 365 6.65 -31.78 21.41
C GLU A 365 5.46 -32.72 21.66
N GLU A 366 5.73 -33.92 22.17
CA GLU A 366 4.71 -34.94 22.50
C GLU A 366 3.88 -35.45 21.31
N LEU A 367 4.21 -35.05 20.05
CA LEU A 367 3.54 -35.61 18.89
C LEU A 367 3.87 -37.10 18.77
N GLN A 368 2.83 -37.92 18.87
CA GLN A 368 2.98 -39.38 18.73
C GLN A 368 3.26 -39.75 17.27
N GLU A 369 4.05 -40.79 17.07
CA GLU A 369 4.28 -41.35 15.74
C GLU A 369 3.01 -41.99 15.16
N GLY A 370 2.92 -41.99 13.83
CA GLY A 370 1.82 -42.56 13.08
C GLY A 370 1.09 -41.52 12.23
N ILE A 371 0.11 -41.98 11.48
CA ILE A 371 -0.68 -41.11 10.62
C ILE A 371 -1.51 -40.15 11.46
N ILE A 372 -1.34 -38.87 11.21
CA ILE A 372 -2.07 -37.80 11.90
C ILE A 372 -2.49 -36.72 10.91
N ARG A 373 -3.69 -36.22 11.05
CA ARG A 373 -4.17 -35.02 10.35
C ARG A 373 -3.80 -33.78 11.15
N LEU A 374 -3.08 -32.89 10.52
CA LEU A 374 -2.67 -31.62 11.12
C LEU A 374 -3.29 -30.47 10.32
N ARG A 375 -3.63 -29.40 11.01
CA ARG A 375 -3.90 -28.10 10.41
C ARG A 375 -2.70 -27.21 10.64
N ILE A 376 -2.16 -26.64 9.56
CA ILE A 376 -1.14 -25.61 9.63
C ILE A 376 -1.77 -24.26 9.31
N SER A 377 -1.55 -23.29 10.20
CA SER A 377 -1.87 -21.88 9.97
C SER A 377 -0.58 -21.10 9.98
N VAL A 378 -0.36 -20.33 8.94
CA VAL A 378 0.80 -19.46 8.76
C VAL A 378 0.36 -18.02 8.63
N GLU A 379 1.05 -17.10 9.29
CA GLU A 379 0.76 -15.67 9.27
C GLU A 379 2.05 -14.89 9.49
N MET A 380 2.29 -13.87 8.67
CA MET A 380 3.40 -12.96 8.90
C MET A 380 3.06 -11.99 10.03
N ARG A 381 3.99 -11.79 10.97
CA ARG A 381 3.90 -10.77 12.00
C ARG A 381 4.42 -9.42 11.51
N ASP A 382 5.46 -9.47 10.71
CA ASP A 382 6.09 -8.34 10.04
C ASP A 382 6.73 -8.86 8.74
N ASP A 383 7.58 -8.09 8.08
CA ASP A 383 8.21 -8.48 6.81
C ASP A 383 9.28 -9.59 6.95
N THR A 384 9.63 -9.97 8.17
CA THR A 384 10.72 -10.92 8.49
C THR A 384 10.33 -12.08 9.39
N HIS A 385 9.23 -11.98 10.14
CA HIS A 385 8.83 -13.01 11.12
C HIS A 385 7.55 -13.72 10.70
N LEU A 386 7.68 -15.03 10.49
CA LEU A 386 6.58 -15.95 10.19
C LEU A 386 6.12 -16.68 11.47
N LYS A 387 4.87 -16.49 11.83
CA LYS A 387 4.20 -17.28 12.86
C LYS A 387 3.61 -18.54 12.23
N VAL A 388 3.88 -19.69 12.84
CA VAL A 388 3.34 -20.98 12.41
C VAL A 388 2.60 -21.61 13.58
N GLU A 389 1.38 -22.04 13.34
CA GLU A 389 0.59 -22.80 14.31
C GLU A 389 0.24 -24.17 13.68
N LEU A 390 0.47 -25.24 14.43
CA LEU A 390 0.09 -26.60 14.06
C LEU A 390 -0.96 -27.09 15.05
N GLU A 391 -2.11 -27.58 14.56
CA GLU A 391 -3.19 -28.14 15.39
C GLU A 391 -3.35 -29.62 15.09
N ASP A 392 -3.44 -30.45 16.15
CA ASP A 392 -3.76 -31.89 16.05
C ASP A 392 -5.25 -32.09 15.81
N LEU A 393 -5.61 -32.59 14.63
CA LEU A 393 -6.97 -32.96 14.26
C LEU A 393 -7.24 -34.48 14.33
N GLY A 394 -6.29 -35.27 14.86
CA GLY A 394 -6.40 -36.71 15.00
C GLY A 394 -6.40 -37.46 13.66
N PHE A 395 -7.00 -38.64 13.65
CA PHE A 395 -7.17 -39.43 12.44
C PHE A 395 -8.51 -40.21 12.50
N GLY A 396 -9.60 -39.50 12.52
CA GLY A 396 -10.96 -40.06 12.58
C GLY A 396 -11.17 -40.95 13.81
N THR A 397 -11.73 -42.16 13.59
CA THR A 397 -11.96 -43.13 14.67
C THR A 397 -10.68 -43.83 15.16
N PHE A 398 -9.58 -43.78 14.38
CA PHE A 398 -8.33 -44.45 14.72
C PHE A 398 -7.49 -43.67 15.74
N ARG A 399 -7.65 -42.35 15.78
CA ARG A 399 -6.93 -41.47 16.72
C ARG A 399 -7.80 -40.25 17.00
N ALA A 400 -8.17 -40.05 18.25
CA ALA A 400 -8.93 -38.89 18.65
C ALA A 400 -8.08 -37.61 18.49
N ALA A 401 -8.73 -36.54 18.05
CA ALA A 401 -8.11 -35.22 17.98
C ALA A 401 -7.80 -34.72 19.41
N THR A 402 -6.62 -34.24 19.65
CA THR A 402 -6.30 -33.59 20.94
C THR A 402 -6.55 -32.08 20.89
N HIS A 403 -6.65 -31.51 19.69
CA HIS A 403 -6.73 -30.07 19.45
C HIS A 403 -5.58 -29.28 20.10
N HIS A 404 -4.47 -29.97 20.41
CA HIS A 404 -3.27 -29.30 20.89
C HIS A 404 -2.69 -28.43 19.79
N ILE A 405 -2.27 -27.19 20.15
CA ILE A 405 -1.72 -26.23 19.20
C ILE A 405 -0.27 -25.97 19.60
N TRP A 406 0.64 -26.29 18.69
CA TRP A 406 2.05 -25.91 18.76
C TRP A 406 2.27 -24.62 18.01
N LYS A 407 3.05 -23.71 18.58
CA LYS A 407 3.34 -22.40 18.01
C LYS A 407 4.84 -22.24 17.86
N GLU A 408 5.24 -21.84 16.68
CA GLU A 408 6.63 -21.56 16.34
C GLU A 408 6.72 -20.19 15.64
N GLU A 409 7.86 -19.55 15.79
CA GLU A 409 8.18 -18.32 15.09
C GLU A 409 9.48 -18.54 14.30
N ILE A 410 9.44 -18.22 13.01
CA ILE A 410 10.52 -18.43 12.07
C ILE A 410 10.94 -17.08 11.50
N GLU A 411 12.19 -16.68 11.72
CA GLU A 411 12.78 -15.52 11.05
C GLU A 411 13.11 -15.90 9.59
N LEU A 412 12.74 -15.05 8.60
CA LEU A 412 12.88 -15.32 7.16
C LEU A 412 14.19 -14.82 6.56
#